data_2efeda2f1876887b54a51bba1f6caa6d
#
_entry.id   2efeda2f1876887b54a51bba1f6caa6d
#
_cell.length_a   1.000
_cell.length_b   1.000
_cell.length_c   1.000
_cell.angle_alpha   90.00
_cell.angle_beta   90.00
_cell.angle_gamma   90.00
#
_symmetry.space_group_name_H-M   'P 1'
#
loop_
_entity.id
_entity.type
_entity.pdbx_description
1 polymer ?
#
loop_
_entity_poly.entity_id
_entity_poly.type
_entity_poly.pdbx_seq_one_letter_code
_entity_poly.pdbx_strand_id
1 'polypeptide(L)'
;AGLKYGYHNHDFEFRTVGGKPIIDRLLERIPAERLVAQFDLGWVHVGGQRPVEYLRRYKGRVPIVHFKDFVQGREDAEIGRGAVGYDAVLPAALDAGVEIIIVEQERFDKSPFESAAISLEFFRKHGLL
;
A
#
# COMPACT_ATOMS: atom_id res chain seq x y z
N ALA A 1 -19.94 -14.33 -11.98
CA ALA A 1 -19.07 -13.73 -12.99
C ALA A 1 -17.58 -14.02 -12.75
N GLY A 2 -17.19 -14.68 -11.66
CA GLY A 2 -15.78 -15.01 -11.36
C GLY A 2 -14.87 -13.83 -10.96
N LEU A 3 -15.44 -12.64 -10.72
CA LEU A 3 -14.68 -11.46 -10.30
C LEU A 3 -14.36 -11.53 -8.80
N LYS A 4 -13.15 -11.10 -8.45
CA LYS A 4 -12.75 -10.83 -7.07
C LYS A 4 -13.01 -9.36 -6.76
N TYR A 5 -13.43 -9.07 -5.52
CA TYR A 5 -13.66 -7.72 -5.04
C TYR A 5 -12.59 -7.34 -4.01
N GLY A 6 -11.95 -6.19 -4.19
CA GLY A 6 -10.93 -5.66 -3.29
C GLY A 6 -11.35 -4.30 -2.72
N TYR A 7 -10.93 -4.01 -1.49
CA TYR A 7 -11.12 -2.71 -0.86
C TYR A 7 -9.79 -1.96 -0.80
N HIS A 8 -9.76 -0.79 -1.43
CA HIS A 8 -8.63 0.16 -1.39
C HIS A 8 -8.89 1.19 -0.28
N ASN A 9 -7.92 1.32 0.63
CA ASN A 9 -7.99 2.28 1.75
C ASN A 9 -7.34 3.62 1.41
N HIS A 10 -7.77 4.64 2.17
CA HIS A 10 -7.05 5.88 2.40
C HIS A 10 -6.64 5.97 3.88
N ASP A 11 -6.35 7.17 4.38
CA ASP A 11 -5.95 7.38 5.78
C ASP A 11 -7.12 7.33 6.76
N PHE A 12 -8.32 7.72 6.33
CA PHE A 12 -9.46 7.86 7.22
C PHE A 12 -10.00 6.53 7.75
N GLU A 13 -9.77 5.40 7.07
CA GLU A 13 -10.16 4.08 7.55
C GLU A 13 -9.31 3.58 8.72
N PHE A 14 -8.21 4.28 9.02
CA PHE A 14 -7.42 4.00 10.23
C PHE A 14 -7.92 4.75 11.46
N ARG A 15 -8.94 5.61 11.32
CA ARG A 15 -9.68 6.13 12.47
C ARG A 15 -10.34 4.99 13.22
N THR A 16 -10.38 5.12 14.56
CA THR A 16 -10.92 4.06 15.42
C THR A 16 -12.40 4.28 15.72
N VAL A 17 -13.15 3.18 15.68
CA VAL A 17 -14.53 3.11 16.18
C VAL A 17 -14.59 1.98 17.21
N GLY A 18 -14.94 2.29 18.43
CA GLY A 18 -14.91 1.32 19.51
C GLY A 18 -13.53 0.71 19.76
N GLY A 19 -12.46 1.53 19.67
CA GLY A 19 -11.09 1.14 19.94
C GLY A 19 -10.38 0.36 18.83
N LYS A 20 -11.04 0.16 17.65
CA LYS A 20 -10.47 -0.59 16.52
C LYS A 20 -10.56 0.22 15.22
N PRO A 21 -9.53 0.22 14.36
CA PRO A 21 -9.58 0.84 13.04
C PRO A 21 -10.77 0.37 12.21
N ILE A 22 -11.37 1.27 11.44
CA ILE A 22 -12.51 0.96 10.58
C ILE A 22 -12.17 -0.14 9.58
N ILE A 23 -10.97 -0.08 8.97
CA ILE A 23 -10.52 -1.08 8.00
C ILE A 23 -10.43 -2.48 8.62
N ASP A 24 -9.92 -2.59 9.86
CA ASP A 24 -9.83 -3.87 10.56
C ASP A 24 -11.23 -4.46 10.81
N ARG A 25 -12.19 -3.60 11.22
CA ARG A 25 -13.59 -4.01 11.42
C ARG A 25 -14.26 -4.48 10.13
N LEU A 26 -13.97 -3.80 9.01
CA LEU A 26 -14.47 -4.20 7.70
C LEU A 26 -13.95 -5.58 7.31
N LEU A 27 -12.63 -5.76 7.38
CA LEU A 27 -11.98 -7.02 6.99
C LEU A 27 -12.31 -8.18 7.92
N GLU A 28 -12.60 -7.96 9.20
CA GLU A 28 -13.08 -9.01 10.11
C GLU A 28 -14.51 -9.46 9.82
N ARG A 29 -15.37 -8.56 9.35
CA ARG A 29 -16.78 -8.86 9.08
C ARG A 29 -17.02 -9.55 7.76
N ILE A 30 -16.15 -9.35 6.78
CA ILE A 30 -16.30 -9.87 5.44
C ILE A 30 -15.23 -10.95 5.22
N PRO A 31 -15.62 -12.21 4.89
CA PRO A 31 -14.67 -13.28 4.63
C PRO A 31 -13.71 -12.96 3.47
N ALA A 32 -12.49 -13.50 3.52
CA ALA A 32 -11.45 -13.25 2.53
C ALA A 32 -11.84 -13.67 1.10
N GLU A 33 -12.69 -14.69 0.99
CA GLU A 33 -13.23 -15.19 -0.30
C GLU A 33 -14.14 -14.17 -0.99
N ARG A 34 -14.69 -13.22 -0.21
CA ARG A 34 -15.60 -12.18 -0.73
C ARG A 34 -14.95 -10.82 -0.88
N LEU A 35 -13.97 -10.51 -0.03
CA LEU A 35 -13.29 -9.23 -0.02
C LEU A 35 -11.82 -9.42 0.30
N VAL A 36 -10.94 -9.11 -0.64
CA VAL A 36 -9.51 -9.00 -0.41
C VAL A 36 -9.15 -7.57 0.02
N ALA A 37 -8.04 -7.41 0.73
CA ALA A 37 -7.49 -6.09 0.98
C ALA A 37 -6.63 -5.67 -0.22
N GLN A 38 -6.84 -4.44 -0.70
CA GLN A 38 -5.99 -3.77 -1.68
C GLN A 38 -5.36 -2.55 -0.97
N PHE A 39 -4.39 -2.84 -0.10
CA PHE A 39 -3.81 -1.78 0.72
C PHE A 39 -3.03 -0.78 -0.12
N ASP A 40 -3.36 0.51 0.04
CA ASP A 40 -2.45 1.58 -0.26
C ASP A 40 -1.54 1.79 0.96
N LEU A 41 -0.26 1.45 0.79
CA LEU A 41 0.71 1.40 1.88
C LEU A 41 1.19 2.80 2.28
N GLY A 42 1.10 3.77 1.37
CA GLY A 42 1.30 5.17 1.67
C GLY A 42 0.20 5.71 2.59
N TRP A 43 -1.06 5.43 2.29
CA TRP A 43 -2.17 5.83 3.14
C TRP A 43 -2.22 5.08 4.47
N VAL A 44 -1.73 3.83 4.53
CA VAL A 44 -1.50 3.13 5.81
C VAL A 44 -0.54 3.94 6.68
N HIS A 45 0.57 4.41 6.10
CA HIS A 45 1.58 5.23 6.80
C HIS A 45 0.99 6.58 7.26
N VAL A 46 0.29 7.31 6.38
CA VAL A 46 -0.35 8.59 6.70
C VAL A 46 -1.43 8.43 7.77
N GLY A 47 -2.14 7.29 7.78
CA GLY A 47 -3.10 6.91 8.82
C GLY A 47 -2.46 6.55 10.17
N GLY A 48 -1.14 6.74 10.32
CA GLY A 48 -0.40 6.50 11.57
C GLY A 48 -0.14 5.02 11.87
N GLN A 49 -0.27 4.16 10.86
CA GLN A 49 -0.02 2.73 10.99
C GLN A 49 1.31 2.35 10.33
N ARG A 50 1.78 1.14 10.63
CA ARG A 50 3.02 0.61 10.04
C ARG A 50 2.68 -0.36 8.91
N PRO A 51 3.01 -0.03 7.64
CA PRO A 51 2.67 -0.87 6.48
C PRO A 51 3.13 -2.32 6.61
N VAL A 52 4.35 -2.54 7.11
CA VAL A 52 4.91 -3.89 7.34
C VAL A 52 4.04 -4.71 8.30
N GLU A 53 3.50 -4.08 9.35
CA GLU A 53 2.65 -4.78 10.33
C GLU A 53 1.28 -5.12 9.74
N TYR A 54 0.71 -4.24 8.92
CA TYR A 54 -0.53 -4.52 8.21
C TYR A 54 -0.38 -5.66 7.19
N LEU A 55 0.70 -5.67 6.42
CA LEU A 55 1.01 -6.75 5.49
C LEU A 55 1.15 -8.10 6.22
N ARG A 56 1.87 -8.14 7.34
CA ARG A 56 2.01 -9.35 8.17
C ARG A 56 0.68 -9.82 8.76
N ARG A 57 -0.13 -8.88 9.27
CA ARG A 57 -1.43 -9.18 9.88
C ARG A 57 -2.40 -9.80 8.89
N TYR A 58 -2.39 -9.32 7.66
CA TYR A 58 -3.31 -9.76 6.60
C TYR A 58 -2.64 -10.63 5.52
N LYS A 59 -1.53 -11.30 5.88
CA LYS A 59 -0.83 -12.24 4.99
C LYS A 59 -1.79 -13.24 4.35
N GLY A 60 -1.68 -13.42 3.02
CA GLY A 60 -2.56 -14.28 2.22
C GLY A 60 -3.91 -13.66 1.85
N ARG A 61 -4.18 -12.43 2.28
CA ARG A 61 -5.42 -11.69 1.96
C ARG A 61 -5.17 -10.39 1.19
N VAL A 62 -3.92 -10.11 0.80
CA VAL A 62 -3.49 -8.86 0.16
C VAL A 62 -2.84 -9.18 -1.18
N PRO A 63 -3.62 -9.57 -2.22
CA PRO A 63 -3.04 -9.91 -3.51
C PRO A 63 -2.55 -8.68 -4.29
N ILE A 64 -3.05 -7.49 -3.97
CA ILE A 64 -2.73 -6.23 -4.66
C ILE A 64 -2.41 -5.17 -3.62
N VAL A 65 -1.37 -4.36 -3.89
CA VAL A 65 -1.03 -3.19 -3.09
C VAL A 65 -0.79 -1.99 -3.99
N HIS A 66 -1.07 -0.79 -3.45
CA HIS A 66 -0.58 0.45 -4.02
C HIS A 66 0.69 0.87 -3.26
N PHE A 67 1.74 1.11 -4.01
CA PHE A 67 2.95 1.78 -3.55
C PHE A 67 2.79 3.26 -3.87
N LYS A 68 2.54 4.04 -2.84
CA LYS A 68 2.42 5.49 -2.87
C LYS A 68 3.34 6.05 -1.80
N ASP A 69 4.33 6.84 -2.19
CA ASP A 69 5.30 7.39 -1.24
C ASP A 69 5.02 8.86 -0.96
N PHE A 70 5.31 9.27 0.24
CA PHE A 70 5.09 10.63 0.71
C PHE A 70 6.36 11.16 1.40
N VAL A 71 6.73 12.40 1.11
CA VAL A 71 7.63 13.18 1.97
C VAL A 71 6.85 13.67 3.19
N GLN A 72 7.29 14.70 3.87
CA GLN A 72 6.58 15.21 5.05
C GLN A 72 5.11 15.56 4.72
N GLY A 73 4.19 15.13 5.59
CA GLY A 73 2.77 15.39 5.43
C GLY A 73 2.13 14.49 4.39
N ARG A 74 1.64 15.08 3.30
CA ARG A 74 0.91 14.40 2.21
C ARG A 74 1.43 14.81 0.83
N GLU A 75 2.68 15.24 0.74
CA GLU A 75 3.30 15.54 -0.53
C GLU A 75 3.80 14.24 -1.16
N ASP A 76 3.37 13.96 -2.37
CA ASP A 76 3.76 12.76 -3.10
C ASP A 76 5.25 12.75 -3.41
N ALA A 77 5.85 11.58 -3.36
CA ALA A 77 7.22 11.33 -3.77
C ALA A 77 7.30 10.10 -4.67
N GLU A 78 8.35 10.00 -5.45
CA GLU A 78 8.67 8.77 -6.17
C GLU A 78 9.03 7.66 -5.17
N ILE A 79 8.71 6.42 -5.53
CA ILE A 79 8.91 5.26 -4.65
C ILE A 79 10.35 5.14 -4.17
N GLY A 80 10.52 5.05 -2.85
CA GLY A 80 11.81 4.98 -2.17
C GLY A 80 12.46 6.33 -1.91
N ARG A 81 11.77 7.45 -2.21
CA ARG A 81 12.25 8.81 -1.93
C ARG A 81 11.47 9.53 -0.82
N GLY A 82 10.40 8.92 -0.35
CA GLY A 82 9.58 9.42 0.74
C GLY A 82 9.89 8.76 2.10
N ALA A 83 8.93 8.84 3.00
CA ALA A 83 9.03 8.42 4.40
C ALA A 83 8.37 7.08 4.71
N VAL A 84 7.71 6.44 3.74
CA VAL A 84 6.99 5.17 3.97
C VAL A 84 7.94 4.01 4.26
N GLY A 85 9.19 4.08 3.76
CA GLY A 85 10.22 3.07 4.05
C GLY A 85 10.11 1.82 3.19
N TYR A 86 9.98 1.98 1.89
CA TYR A 86 9.75 0.89 0.95
C TYR A 86 10.86 -0.16 0.87
N ASP A 87 12.08 0.13 1.31
CA ASP A 87 13.15 -0.89 1.45
C ASP A 87 12.74 -2.02 2.42
N ALA A 88 11.96 -1.70 3.46
CA ALA A 88 11.43 -2.70 4.40
C ALA A 88 10.03 -3.20 4.00
N VAL A 89 9.25 -2.38 3.33
CA VAL A 89 7.87 -2.69 2.93
C VAL A 89 7.83 -3.70 1.77
N LEU A 90 8.73 -3.57 0.80
CA LEU A 90 8.76 -4.45 -0.37
C LEU A 90 8.97 -5.93 0.00
N PRO A 91 9.99 -6.31 0.81
CA PRO A 91 10.13 -7.69 1.23
C PRO A 91 8.91 -8.22 2.01
N ALA A 92 8.29 -7.36 2.84
CA ALA A 92 7.10 -7.74 3.60
C ALA A 92 5.88 -7.94 2.68
N ALA A 93 5.75 -7.17 1.59
CA ALA A 93 4.69 -7.34 0.61
C ALA A 93 4.83 -8.68 -0.13
N LEU A 94 6.06 -9.02 -0.56
CA LEU A 94 6.35 -10.31 -1.20
C LEU A 94 6.06 -11.48 -0.25
N ASP A 95 6.50 -11.39 1.01
CA ASP A 95 6.21 -12.42 2.03
C ASP A 95 4.71 -12.53 2.33
N ALA A 96 3.95 -11.44 2.25
CA ALA A 96 2.50 -11.44 2.44
C ALA A 96 1.73 -12.11 1.28
N GLY A 97 2.38 -12.41 0.17
CA GLY A 97 1.78 -13.03 -1.02
C GLY A 97 1.16 -12.01 -1.97
N VAL A 98 1.71 -10.79 -2.00
CA VAL A 98 1.30 -9.78 -2.99
C VAL A 98 1.72 -10.23 -4.39
N GLU A 99 0.77 -10.20 -5.31
CA GLU A 99 0.94 -10.60 -6.72
C GLU A 99 1.08 -9.38 -7.65
N ILE A 100 0.44 -8.25 -7.26
CA ILE A 100 0.41 -7.03 -8.08
C ILE A 100 0.77 -5.83 -7.22
N ILE A 101 1.75 -5.07 -7.69
CA ILE A 101 2.12 -3.76 -7.13
C ILE A 101 1.71 -2.69 -8.13
N ILE A 102 0.88 -1.75 -7.68
CA ILE A 102 0.49 -0.55 -8.43
C ILE A 102 1.31 0.61 -7.89
N VAL A 103 2.10 1.25 -8.73
CA VAL A 103 2.75 2.53 -8.38
C VAL A 103 1.74 3.64 -8.58
N GLU A 104 1.47 4.38 -7.51
CA GLU A 104 0.52 5.50 -7.54
C GLU A 104 1.21 6.79 -7.14
N GLN A 105 1.01 7.83 -7.94
CA GLN A 105 1.43 9.19 -7.66
C GLN A 105 0.43 10.16 -8.29
N GLU A 106 -0.06 11.14 -7.54
CA GLU A 106 -1.09 12.09 -7.97
C GLU A 106 -0.51 13.47 -8.28
N ARG A 107 0.57 13.84 -7.61
CA ARG A 107 1.25 15.12 -7.75
C ARG A 107 2.68 14.93 -8.22
N PHE A 108 3.14 15.79 -9.09
CA PHE A 108 4.41 15.67 -9.77
C PHE A 108 5.14 17.02 -9.79
N ASP A 109 6.37 17.05 -9.29
CA ASP A 109 7.29 18.18 -9.46
C ASP A 109 8.05 18.09 -10.80
N LYS A 110 8.02 16.91 -11.42
CA LYS A 110 8.64 16.58 -12.72
C LYS A 110 7.55 16.12 -13.69
N SER A 111 7.93 15.76 -14.90
CA SER A 111 6.97 15.10 -15.78
C SER A 111 6.54 13.73 -15.19
N PRO A 112 5.28 13.29 -15.41
CA PRO A 112 4.84 11.96 -14.95
C PRO A 112 5.73 10.81 -15.44
N PHE A 113 6.29 10.92 -16.64
CA PHE A 113 7.19 9.91 -17.19
C PHE A 113 8.53 9.85 -16.45
N GLU A 114 9.09 11.01 -16.05
CA GLU A 114 10.31 11.05 -15.25
C GLU A 114 10.08 10.47 -13.85
N SER A 115 8.97 10.83 -13.20
CA SER A 115 8.61 10.26 -11.90
C SER A 115 8.38 8.76 -11.96
N ALA A 116 7.70 8.28 -13.02
CA ALA A 116 7.52 6.85 -13.24
C ALA A 116 8.85 6.13 -13.45
N ALA A 117 9.79 6.71 -14.21
CA ALA A 117 11.12 6.14 -14.43
C ALA A 117 11.93 6.05 -13.13
N ILE A 118 11.84 7.08 -12.27
CA ILE A 118 12.49 7.08 -10.96
C ILE A 118 11.91 6.00 -10.06
N SER A 119 10.59 5.87 -10.01
CA SER A 119 9.92 4.82 -9.24
C SER A 119 10.26 3.42 -9.76
N LEU A 120 10.39 3.25 -11.08
CA LEU A 120 10.81 2.00 -11.71
C LEU A 120 12.24 1.59 -11.31
N GLU A 121 13.14 2.56 -11.15
CA GLU A 121 14.51 2.31 -10.73
C GLU A 121 14.60 1.72 -9.32
N PHE A 122 13.68 2.06 -8.43
CA PHE A 122 13.56 1.42 -7.12
C PHE A 122 13.37 -0.11 -7.28
N PHE A 123 12.47 -0.55 -8.14
CA PHE A 123 12.20 -1.99 -8.35
C PHE A 123 13.36 -2.71 -9.03
N ARG A 124 14.05 -2.06 -9.98
CA ARG A 124 15.27 -2.59 -10.60
C ARG A 124 16.37 -2.84 -9.58
N LYS A 125 16.61 -1.86 -8.70
CA LYS A 125 17.61 -1.96 -7.62
C LYS A 125 17.32 -3.14 -6.68
N HIS A 126 16.05 -3.51 -6.55
CA HIS A 126 15.61 -4.63 -5.69
C HIS A 126 15.43 -5.95 -6.45
N GLY A 127 15.83 -6.03 -7.72
CA GLY A 127 15.86 -7.26 -8.52
C GLY A 127 14.50 -7.77 -8.97
N LEU A 128 13.51 -6.88 -9.10
CA LEU A 128 12.17 -7.24 -9.58
C LEU A 128 11.97 -7.00 -11.08
N LEU A 129 12.90 -6.31 -11.73
CA LEU A 129 12.86 -5.97 -13.17
C LEU A 129 14.24 -6.11 -13.79
#